data_0023524585513c5d4d6a5d1a009286c0
#
_entry.id   0023524585513c5d4d6a5d1a009286c0
#
_cell.length_a   1.000
_cell.length_b   1.000
_cell.length_c   1.000
_cell.angle_alpha   90.00
_cell.angle_beta   90.00
_cell.angle_gamma   90.00
#
_symmetry.space_group_name_H-M   'P 1'
#
loop_
_entity.id
_entity.type
_entity.pdbx_description
1 polymer ?
#
loop_
_entity_poly.entity_id
_entity_poly.type
_entity_poly.pdbx_seq_one_letter_code
_entity_poly.pdbx_strand_id
1 'polypeptide(L)'
;MSGSLFRQHGVALITALLVVALATTAAVAMTSRQFLDIRRAANVLEYDQAMLYVVGIEAWAGQILRKDAQESQVDNLDEDWATQLPPIPVDGGQLAGAAEDMQGRFNLNSLLAADGATDEVALERFRRLLASLELEPELADRLADWLDADDETRLGGAEDVEYLGLERPYRAGNTLLTSPSELALLLGVTPEVMAKLAPYVAALPRDAALNVNTIAADKPQLVMALAPDVTATEAGQVLEARGTEGFASVQEFLQQPAFAGRNVPAQGLAVASNYFMVTSHVQFGRSVFTTHSLLHRSADGARTLMRSQGTL
;
A
#
# COMPACT_ATOMS: atom_id res chain seq x y z
N MET A 1 -35.20 -15.26 -88.29
CA MET A 1 -35.08 -14.56 -87.01
C MET A 1 -33.84 -15.14 -86.30
N SER A 2 -32.76 -14.43 -86.30
CA SER A 2 -31.46 -14.85 -85.81
C SER A 2 -31.29 -14.20 -84.42
N GLY A 3 -31.43 -14.98 -83.33
CA GLY A 3 -31.22 -14.51 -81.97
C GLY A 3 -29.73 -14.45 -81.66
N SER A 4 -29.17 -13.27 -81.41
CA SER A 4 -27.79 -13.07 -80.93
C SER A 4 -27.64 -13.56 -79.50
N LEU A 5 -26.94 -14.67 -79.34
CA LEU A 5 -26.43 -15.10 -78.06
C LEU A 5 -25.35 -14.15 -77.56
N PHE A 6 -25.74 -13.20 -76.70
CA PHE A 6 -24.75 -12.38 -75.98
C PHE A 6 -23.89 -13.30 -75.12
N ARG A 7 -22.62 -13.40 -75.45
CA ARG A 7 -21.59 -14.10 -74.65
C ARG A 7 -21.34 -13.37 -73.30
N GLN A 8 -21.91 -13.83 -72.22
CA GLN A 8 -21.73 -13.31 -70.85
C GLN A 8 -20.50 -13.91 -70.11
N HIS A 9 -19.39 -14.18 -70.82
CA HIS A 9 -18.23 -14.85 -70.23
C HIS A 9 -17.45 -13.97 -69.22
N GLY A 10 -17.49 -12.64 -69.28
CA GLY A 10 -16.78 -11.75 -68.38
C GLY A 10 -17.42 -11.59 -66.99
N VAL A 11 -18.76 -11.62 -66.93
CA VAL A 11 -19.51 -11.41 -65.67
C VAL A 11 -19.32 -12.59 -64.72
N ALA A 12 -19.32 -13.81 -65.21
CA ALA A 12 -19.11 -15.01 -64.36
C ALA A 12 -17.75 -15.06 -63.67
N LEU A 13 -16.68 -14.59 -64.35
CA LEU A 13 -15.35 -14.51 -63.73
C LEU A 13 -15.30 -13.44 -62.63
N ILE A 14 -15.88 -12.27 -62.86
CA ILE A 14 -15.92 -11.16 -61.88
C ILE A 14 -16.74 -11.58 -60.66
N THR A 15 -17.89 -12.22 -60.83
CA THR A 15 -18.71 -12.71 -59.71
C THR A 15 -18.01 -13.80 -58.93
N ALA A 16 -17.30 -14.73 -59.60
CA ALA A 16 -16.51 -15.75 -58.92
C ALA A 16 -15.36 -15.13 -58.08
N LEU A 17 -14.63 -14.17 -58.66
CA LEU A 17 -13.58 -13.45 -57.93
C LEU A 17 -14.13 -12.65 -56.74
N LEU A 18 -15.27 -12.00 -56.91
CA LEU A 18 -15.94 -11.28 -55.82
C LEU A 18 -16.32 -12.21 -54.68
N VAL A 19 -16.93 -13.37 -54.98
CA VAL A 19 -17.31 -14.36 -53.96
C VAL A 19 -16.08 -14.88 -53.23
N VAL A 20 -15.00 -15.19 -53.95
CA VAL A 20 -13.74 -15.65 -53.32
C VAL A 20 -13.14 -14.54 -52.43
N ALA A 21 -13.11 -13.29 -52.90
CA ALA A 21 -12.62 -12.16 -52.10
C ALA A 21 -13.45 -11.96 -50.82
N LEU A 22 -14.79 -12.01 -50.89
CA LEU A 22 -15.67 -11.91 -49.74
C LEU A 22 -15.48 -13.09 -48.79
N ALA A 23 -15.39 -14.31 -49.31
CA ALA A 23 -15.16 -15.50 -48.48
C ALA A 23 -13.79 -15.43 -47.76
N THR A 24 -12.74 -14.97 -48.45
CA THR A 24 -11.41 -14.82 -47.88
C THR A 24 -11.38 -13.74 -46.81
N THR A 25 -11.99 -12.58 -47.04
CA THR A 25 -12.08 -11.51 -46.01
C THR A 25 -12.89 -11.95 -44.82
N ALA A 26 -13.99 -12.67 -45.00
CA ALA A 26 -14.77 -13.22 -43.90
C ALA A 26 -13.94 -14.26 -43.10
N ALA A 27 -13.24 -15.18 -43.76
CA ALA A 27 -12.40 -16.17 -43.12
C ALA A 27 -11.27 -15.53 -42.30
N VAL A 28 -10.57 -14.52 -42.85
CA VAL A 28 -9.53 -13.75 -42.14
C VAL A 28 -10.13 -13.02 -40.93
N ALA A 29 -11.29 -12.38 -41.08
CA ALA A 29 -11.97 -11.71 -39.96
C ALA A 29 -12.37 -12.68 -38.83
N MET A 30 -12.89 -13.86 -39.20
CA MET A 30 -13.22 -14.92 -38.20
C MET A 30 -11.97 -15.44 -37.47
N THR A 31 -10.90 -15.74 -38.20
CA THR A 31 -9.65 -16.20 -37.62
C THR A 31 -9.04 -15.15 -36.68
N SER A 32 -9.06 -13.90 -37.06
CA SER A 32 -8.58 -12.79 -36.23
C SER A 32 -9.39 -12.67 -34.93
N ARG A 33 -10.73 -12.79 -34.99
CA ARG A 33 -11.59 -12.78 -33.81
C ARG A 33 -11.30 -13.98 -32.89
N GLN A 34 -11.23 -15.18 -33.46
CA GLN A 34 -10.90 -16.38 -32.68
C GLN A 34 -9.55 -16.26 -31.97
N PHE A 35 -8.55 -15.69 -32.63
CA PHE A 35 -7.23 -15.48 -32.03
C PHE A 35 -7.28 -14.51 -30.83
N LEU A 36 -8.08 -13.42 -30.96
CA LEU A 36 -8.30 -12.48 -29.86
C LEU A 36 -9.07 -13.13 -28.69
N ASP A 37 -10.09 -13.94 -29.00
CA ASP A 37 -10.88 -14.61 -27.97
C ASP A 37 -10.08 -15.67 -27.22
N ILE A 38 -9.22 -16.42 -27.92
CA ILE A 38 -8.28 -17.37 -27.29
C ILE A 38 -7.32 -16.63 -26.36
N ARG A 39 -6.74 -15.50 -26.82
CA ARG A 39 -5.84 -14.70 -25.97
C ARG A 39 -6.54 -14.13 -24.75
N ARG A 40 -7.77 -13.61 -24.90
CA ARG A 40 -8.57 -13.12 -23.78
C ARG A 40 -8.85 -14.23 -22.76
N ALA A 41 -9.28 -15.40 -23.24
CA ALA A 41 -9.52 -16.55 -22.38
C ALA A 41 -8.24 -16.99 -21.64
N ALA A 42 -7.09 -17.04 -22.35
CA ALA A 42 -5.81 -17.36 -21.75
C ALA A 42 -5.43 -16.34 -20.65
N ASN A 43 -5.55 -15.03 -20.91
CA ASN A 43 -5.24 -14.00 -19.93
C ASN A 43 -6.13 -14.10 -18.68
N VAL A 44 -7.42 -14.43 -18.83
CA VAL A 44 -8.33 -14.63 -17.68
C VAL A 44 -7.90 -15.82 -16.86
N LEU A 45 -7.57 -16.95 -17.50
CA LEU A 45 -7.11 -18.14 -16.79
C LEU A 45 -5.76 -17.93 -16.09
N GLU A 46 -4.82 -17.21 -16.74
CA GLU A 46 -3.54 -16.84 -16.12
C GLU A 46 -3.76 -15.93 -14.90
N TYR A 47 -4.66 -14.96 -14.99
CA TYR A 47 -5.02 -14.10 -13.89
C TYR A 47 -5.63 -14.87 -12.71
N ASP A 48 -6.63 -15.72 -12.97
CA ASP A 48 -7.29 -16.53 -11.93
C ASP A 48 -6.28 -17.45 -11.22
N GLN A 49 -5.38 -18.05 -11.98
CA GLN A 49 -4.34 -18.89 -11.43
C GLN A 49 -3.32 -18.09 -10.60
N ALA A 50 -2.91 -16.91 -11.08
CA ALA A 50 -2.04 -16.02 -10.31
C ALA A 50 -2.70 -15.59 -8.99
N MET A 51 -4.00 -15.30 -8.98
CA MET A 51 -4.73 -14.95 -7.75
C MET A 51 -4.79 -16.11 -6.75
N LEU A 52 -4.88 -17.36 -7.20
CA LEU A 52 -4.79 -18.52 -6.31
C LEU A 52 -3.40 -18.63 -5.66
N TYR A 53 -2.34 -18.32 -6.39
CA TYR A 53 -0.99 -18.25 -5.82
C TYR A 53 -0.85 -17.10 -4.81
N VAL A 54 -1.43 -15.93 -5.08
CA VAL A 54 -1.46 -14.81 -4.12
C VAL A 54 -2.12 -15.25 -2.80
N VAL A 55 -3.28 -15.90 -2.86
CA VAL A 55 -3.95 -16.43 -1.67
C VAL A 55 -3.07 -17.47 -0.95
N GLY A 56 -2.34 -18.28 -1.69
CA GLY A 56 -1.36 -19.22 -1.13
C GLY A 56 -0.22 -18.53 -0.39
N ILE A 57 0.33 -17.45 -0.95
CA ILE A 57 1.37 -16.63 -0.31
C ILE A 57 0.83 -15.96 0.96
N GLU A 58 -0.38 -15.38 0.91
CA GLU A 58 -1.04 -14.80 2.08
C GLU A 58 -1.23 -15.81 3.21
N ALA A 59 -1.73 -17.00 2.87
CA ALA A 59 -1.93 -18.07 3.84
C ALA A 59 -0.62 -18.53 4.48
N TRP A 60 0.43 -18.62 3.68
CA TRP A 60 1.77 -18.99 4.16
C TRP A 60 2.37 -17.90 5.06
N ALA A 61 2.33 -16.63 4.63
CA ALA A 61 2.73 -15.49 5.47
C ALA A 61 1.95 -15.47 6.79
N GLY A 62 0.64 -15.71 6.73
CA GLY A 62 -0.20 -15.80 7.92
C GLY A 62 0.21 -16.92 8.89
N GLN A 63 0.71 -18.06 8.38
CA GLN A 63 1.24 -19.14 9.24
C GLN A 63 2.57 -18.74 9.90
N ILE A 64 3.46 -18.07 9.15
CA ILE A 64 4.73 -17.57 9.71
C ILE A 64 4.43 -16.56 10.83
N LEU A 65 3.60 -15.55 10.55
CA LEU A 65 3.22 -14.52 11.52
C LEU A 65 2.52 -15.11 12.78
N ARG A 66 1.74 -16.17 12.61
CA ARG A 66 1.09 -16.85 13.72
C ARG A 66 2.09 -17.63 14.58
N LYS A 67 3.03 -18.33 13.94
CA LYS A 67 4.09 -19.06 14.64
C LYS A 67 4.95 -18.09 15.45
N ASP A 68 5.37 -17.02 14.82
CA ASP A 68 6.14 -15.94 15.40
C ASP A 68 5.48 -15.38 16.67
N ALA A 69 4.21 -14.99 16.62
CA ALA A 69 3.45 -14.51 17.79
C ALA A 69 3.32 -15.53 18.93
N GLN A 70 3.54 -16.83 18.70
CA GLN A 70 3.58 -17.87 19.72
C GLN A 70 4.95 -17.99 20.37
N GLU A 71 6.01 -17.67 19.65
CA GLU A 71 7.40 -17.82 20.06
C GLU A 71 7.96 -16.53 20.67
N SER A 72 7.50 -15.34 20.22
CA SER A 72 7.94 -14.03 20.67
C SER A 72 6.78 -13.10 21.07
N GLN A 73 7.06 -12.18 22.00
CA GLN A 73 6.18 -11.05 22.35
C GLN A 73 6.70 -9.72 21.75
N VAL A 74 7.75 -9.80 20.95
CA VAL A 74 8.44 -8.67 20.34
C VAL A 74 8.57 -8.97 18.88
N ASP A 75 8.24 -8.03 18.02
CA ASP A 75 8.49 -8.13 16.58
C ASP A 75 9.65 -7.22 16.17
N ASN A 76 10.59 -7.76 15.41
CA ASN A 76 11.76 -7.03 14.92
C ASN A 76 12.12 -7.45 13.46
N LEU A 77 13.09 -6.75 12.85
CA LEU A 77 13.43 -6.93 11.42
C LEU A 77 14.34 -8.13 11.14
N ASP A 78 14.82 -8.86 12.15
CA ASP A 78 15.68 -10.03 12.00
C ASP A 78 14.91 -11.36 12.14
N GLU A 79 13.57 -11.30 12.28
CA GLU A 79 12.69 -12.47 12.38
C GLU A 79 12.37 -13.11 11.02
N ASP A 80 11.89 -14.35 11.05
CA ASP A 80 11.58 -15.16 9.86
C ASP A 80 10.61 -14.45 8.91
N TRP A 81 9.60 -13.74 9.44
CA TRP A 81 8.61 -13.03 8.63
C TRP A 81 9.20 -11.85 7.83
N ALA A 82 10.26 -11.22 8.34
CA ALA A 82 10.94 -10.09 7.68
C ALA A 82 11.90 -10.57 6.55
N THR A 83 12.14 -11.88 6.46
CA THR A 83 13.02 -12.43 5.44
C THR A 83 12.36 -12.40 4.07
N GLN A 84 13.04 -11.77 3.11
CA GLN A 84 12.59 -11.77 1.72
C GLN A 84 12.77 -13.15 1.10
N LEU A 85 11.68 -13.74 0.61
CA LEU A 85 11.71 -15.03 -0.06
C LEU A 85 12.30 -14.92 -1.47
N PRO A 86 13.28 -15.76 -1.80
CA PRO A 86 13.76 -15.85 -3.18
C PRO A 86 12.64 -16.40 -4.09
N PRO A 87 12.70 -16.14 -5.41
CA PRO A 87 11.73 -16.68 -6.33
C PRO A 87 11.65 -18.21 -6.27
N ILE A 88 10.45 -18.73 -6.02
CA ILE A 88 10.14 -20.17 -5.94
C ILE A 88 9.53 -20.60 -7.27
N PRO A 89 10.10 -21.57 -8.00
CA PRO A 89 9.51 -22.08 -9.23
C PRO A 89 8.21 -22.84 -8.94
N VAL A 90 7.20 -22.63 -9.78
CA VAL A 90 5.91 -23.33 -9.80
C VAL A 90 5.56 -23.73 -11.23
N ASP A 91 4.56 -24.61 -11.39
CA ASP A 91 4.10 -24.98 -12.71
C ASP A 91 3.62 -23.76 -13.51
N GLY A 92 4.33 -23.45 -14.59
CA GLY A 92 4.04 -22.33 -15.48
C GLY A 92 4.64 -20.99 -15.09
N GLY A 93 5.44 -20.88 -13.98
CA GLY A 93 6.00 -19.60 -13.57
C GLY A 93 6.86 -19.63 -12.32
N GLN A 94 6.86 -18.51 -11.60
CA GLN A 94 7.57 -18.37 -10.33
C GLN A 94 6.82 -17.41 -9.39
N LEU A 95 7.03 -17.63 -8.09
CA LEU A 95 6.47 -16.81 -7.01
C LEU A 95 7.60 -16.15 -6.24
N ALA A 96 7.40 -14.90 -5.81
CA ALA A 96 8.21 -14.26 -4.80
C ALA A 96 7.29 -13.48 -3.85
N GLY A 97 7.72 -13.25 -2.63
CA GLY A 97 6.95 -12.47 -1.66
C GLY A 97 7.84 -11.90 -0.57
N ALA A 98 7.36 -10.82 0.02
CA ALA A 98 7.95 -10.19 1.20
C ALA A 98 6.82 -9.71 2.11
N ALA A 99 7.04 -9.78 3.42
CA ALA A 99 6.18 -9.13 4.40
C ALA A 99 6.92 -7.92 4.96
N GLU A 100 6.17 -6.83 5.18
CA GLU A 100 6.64 -5.60 5.81
C GLU A 100 5.71 -5.27 6.96
N ASP A 101 6.27 -4.95 8.12
CA ASP A 101 5.49 -4.43 9.24
C ASP A 101 5.06 -2.99 8.97
N MET A 102 3.74 -2.77 8.85
CA MET A 102 3.18 -1.44 8.61
C MET A 102 3.17 -0.58 9.87
N GLN A 103 3.35 -1.17 11.04
CA GLN A 103 3.48 -0.42 12.30
C GLN A 103 4.91 0.12 12.52
N GLY A 104 5.88 -0.23 11.68
CA GLY A 104 7.18 0.46 11.57
C GLY A 104 7.10 1.85 10.93
N ARG A 105 5.88 2.32 10.57
CA ARG A 105 5.57 3.62 9.99
C ARG A 105 4.59 4.39 10.87
N PHE A 106 4.56 5.73 10.73
CA PHE A 106 3.60 6.55 11.46
C PHE A 106 2.17 6.29 10.95
N ASN A 107 1.27 5.90 11.85
CA ASN A 107 -0.13 5.68 11.49
C ASN A 107 -0.88 7.03 11.43
N LEU A 108 -1.30 7.43 10.25
CA LEU A 108 -2.04 8.68 10.01
C LEU A 108 -3.36 8.74 10.79
N ASN A 109 -4.05 7.62 10.92
CA ASN A 109 -5.33 7.55 11.65
C ASN A 109 -5.17 7.63 13.18
N SER A 110 -3.94 7.55 13.70
CA SER A 110 -3.68 7.73 15.14
C SER A 110 -3.87 9.17 15.61
N LEU A 111 -4.03 10.15 14.67
CA LEU A 111 -4.38 11.51 15.02
C LEU A 111 -5.79 11.62 15.62
N LEU A 112 -6.65 10.63 15.41
CA LEU A 112 -7.99 10.59 15.96
C LEU A 112 -8.08 9.56 17.10
N ALA A 113 -8.33 10.02 18.32
CA ALA A 113 -8.52 9.17 19.48
C ALA A 113 -9.84 8.37 19.42
N ALA A 114 -10.02 7.41 20.32
CA ALA A 114 -11.18 6.52 20.33
C ALA A 114 -12.52 7.24 20.52
N ASP A 115 -12.52 8.36 21.23
CA ASP A 115 -13.69 9.22 21.47
C ASP A 115 -14.02 10.20 20.33
N GLY A 116 -13.18 10.21 19.27
CA GLY A 116 -13.34 11.08 18.12
C GLY A 116 -12.63 12.43 18.25
N ALA A 117 -12.00 12.70 19.39
CA ALA A 117 -11.17 13.90 19.55
C ALA A 117 -9.78 13.69 18.92
N THR A 118 -9.09 14.80 18.61
CA THR A 118 -7.71 14.73 18.15
C THR A 118 -6.78 14.28 19.27
N ASP A 119 -5.90 13.32 18.97
CA ASP A 119 -4.79 12.92 19.83
C ASP A 119 -3.64 13.91 19.70
N GLU A 120 -3.50 14.82 20.67
CA GLU A 120 -2.47 15.86 20.65
C GLU A 120 -1.04 15.30 20.67
N VAL A 121 -0.81 14.11 21.25
CA VAL A 121 0.51 13.46 21.23
C VAL A 121 0.85 12.99 19.82
N ALA A 122 -0.10 12.37 19.13
CA ALA A 122 0.08 11.93 17.76
C ALA A 122 0.20 13.12 16.81
N LEU A 123 -0.62 14.17 16.99
CA LEU A 123 -0.55 15.40 16.19
C LEU A 123 0.83 16.07 16.30
N GLU A 124 1.37 16.23 17.49
CA GLU A 124 2.69 16.80 17.71
C GLU A 124 3.83 15.95 17.13
N ARG A 125 3.70 14.63 17.19
CA ARG A 125 4.63 13.71 16.53
C ARG A 125 4.59 13.86 15.02
N PHE A 126 3.40 13.99 14.46
CA PHE A 126 3.27 14.16 13.01
C PHE A 126 3.81 15.50 12.53
N ARG A 127 3.57 16.59 13.27
CA ARG A 127 4.19 17.90 12.99
C ARG A 127 5.72 17.83 12.98
N ARG A 128 6.32 17.13 13.98
CA ARG A 128 7.78 16.92 14.02
C ARG A 128 8.28 16.05 12.88
N LEU A 129 7.53 15.01 12.50
CA LEU A 129 7.86 14.18 11.34
C LEU A 129 7.88 15.05 10.06
N LEU A 130 6.84 15.83 9.81
CA LEU A 130 6.77 16.75 8.67
C LEU A 130 7.95 17.74 8.67
N ALA A 131 8.24 18.37 9.80
CA ALA A 131 9.37 19.29 9.92
C ALA A 131 10.72 18.60 9.65
N SER A 132 10.92 17.35 10.12
CA SER A 132 12.14 16.58 9.86
C SER A 132 12.31 16.17 8.39
N LEU A 133 11.21 16.15 7.63
CA LEU A 133 11.17 15.89 6.19
C LEU A 133 11.19 17.18 5.36
N GLU A 134 11.36 18.36 6.01
CA GLU A 134 11.29 19.67 5.37
C GLU A 134 9.94 19.89 4.64
N LEU A 135 8.84 19.49 5.30
CA LEU A 135 7.47 19.68 4.87
C LEU A 135 6.75 20.67 5.80
N GLU A 136 5.66 21.25 5.34
CA GLU A 136 4.84 22.18 6.12
C GLU A 136 4.20 21.46 7.33
N PRO A 137 4.49 21.87 8.59
CA PRO A 137 3.90 21.22 9.78
C PRO A 137 2.37 21.37 9.85
N GLU A 138 1.81 22.42 9.22
CA GLU A 138 0.37 22.68 9.12
C GLU A 138 -0.41 21.59 8.38
N LEU A 139 0.28 20.76 7.59
CA LEU A 139 -0.34 19.55 7.00
C LEU A 139 -0.89 18.58 8.06
N ALA A 140 -0.34 18.64 9.28
CA ALA A 140 -0.86 17.84 10.39
C ALA A 140 -2.24 18.33 10.86
N ASP A 141 -2.45 19.64 10.89
CA ASP A 141 -3.74 20.24 11.25
C ASP A 141 -4.79 19.95 10.17
N ARG A 142 -4.40 20.09 8.90
CA ARG A 142 -5.27 19.72 7.76
C ARG A 142 -5.66 18.26 7.75
N LEU A 143 -4.76 17.36 8.17
CA LEU A 143 -5.08 15.94 8.30
C LEU A 143 -6.00 15.70 9.50
N ALA A 144 -5.83 16.40 10.62
CA ALA A 144 -6.70 16.27 11.78
C ALA A 144 -8.15 16.66 11.43
N ASP A 145 -8.34 17.82 10.77
CA ASP A 145 -9.66 18.26 10.29
C ASP A 145 -10.24 17.30 9.22
N TRP A 146 -9.39 16.71 8.38
CA TRP A 146 -9.84 15.71 7.41
C TRP A 146 -10.41 14.44 8.05
N LEU A 147 -9.91 14.07 9.24
CA LEU A 147 -10.25 12.82 9.91
C LEU A 147 -11.42 12.96 10.90
N ASP A 148 -11.56 14.11 11.57
CA ASP A 148 -12.60 14.30 12.57
C ASP A 148 -13.99 14.48 11.93
N ALA A 149 -15.03 14.54 12.73
CA ALA A 149 -16.40 14.50 12.25
C ALA A 149 -17.11 15.86 12.34
N ASP A 150 -16.43 16.87 12.85
CA ASP A 150 -17.00 18.21 12.95
C ASP A 150 -16.59 19.09 11.76
N ASP A 151 -17.01 20.35 11.74
CA ASP A 151 -16.70 21.31 10.68
C ASP A 151 -15.91 22.52 11.27
N GLU A 152 -15.26 22.34 12.43
CA GLU A 152 -14.51 23.40 13.11
C GLU A 152 -13.06 23.45 12.65
N THR A 153 -12.75 24.36 11.71
CA THR A 153 -11.40 24.49 11.14
C THR A 153 -10.36 24.85 12.21
N ARG A 154 -9.31 24.06 12.35
CA ARG A 154 -8.13 24.32 13.17
C ARG A 154 -7.31 25.47 12.60
N LEU A 155 -6.47 26.08 13.45
CA LEU A 155 -5.48 27.04 12.95
C LEU A 155 -4.47 26.31 12.03
N GLY A 156 -4.50 26.63 10.74
CA GLY A 156 -3.69 25.96 9.71
C GLY A 156 -4.35 24.71 9.10
N GLY A 157 -5.55 24.35 9.58
CA GLY A 157 -6.38 23.26 9.07
C GLY A 157 -7.17 23.62 7.81
N ALA A 158 -8.08 22.73 7.41
CA ALA A 158 -8.98 22.94 6.28
C ALA A 158 -10.21 22.03 6.38
N GLU A 159 -11.39 22.63 6.20
CA GLU A 159 -12.67 21.96 6.21
C GLU A 159 -13.43 22.13 4.88
N ASP A 160 -14.70 21.74 4.84
CA ASP A 160 -15.56 21.83 3.65
C ASP A 160 -15.49 23.18 2.92
N VAL A 161 -15.32 24.27 3.66
CA VAL A 161 -15.26 25.62 3.06
C VAL A 161 -14.06 25.79 2.15
N GLU A 162 -12.88 25.34 2.60
CA GLU A 162 -11.63 25.40 1.84
C GLU A 162 -11.67 24.45 0.64
N TYR A 163 -12.12 23.21 0.83
CA TYR A 163 -12.18 22.19 -0.23
C TYR A 163 -13.25 22.50 -1.28
N LEU A 164 -14.39 23.07 -0.90
CA LEU A 164 -15.44 23.51 -1.83
C LEU A 164 -15.03 24.76 -2.63
N GLY A 165 -14.05 25.53 -2.15
CA GLY A 165 -13.48 26.69 -2.85
C GLY A 165 -12.47 26.34 -3.95
N LEU A 166 -12.09 25.08 -4.11
CA LEU A 166 -11.13 24.62 -5.12
C LEU A 166 -11.70 24.69 -6.55
N GLU A 167 -10.83 24.72 -7.55
CA GLU A 167 -11.23 24.64 -8.97
C GLU A 167 -12.05 23.35 -9.27
N ARG A 168 -11.75 22.26 -8.60
CA ARG A 168 -12.51 21.00 -8.59
C ARG A 168 -12.99 20.77 -7.17
N PRO A 169 -14.19 21.26 -6.82
CA PRO A 169 -14.67 21.20 -5.46
C PRO A 169 -15.02 19.77 -5.02
N TYR A 170 -14.68 19.46 -3.79
CA TYR A 170 -15.07 18.24 -3.06
C TYR A 170 -15.21 18.58 -1.57
N ARG A 171 -15.64 17.65 -0.75
CA ARG A 171 -15.78 17.81 0.69
C ARG A 171 -14.63 17.18 1.44
N ALA A 172 -14.37 17.62 2.66
CA ALA A 172 -13.51 16.92 3.60
C ALA A 172 -13.99 15.47 3.79
N GLY A 173 -13.07 14.59 4.16
CA GLY A 173 -13.37 13.15 4.30
C GLY A 173 -14.22 12.83 5.50
N ASN A 174 -14.02 13.52 6.62
CA ASN A 174 -14.63 13.35 7.94
C ASN A 174 -14.70 11.86 8.34
N THR A 175 -13.61 11.12 8.01
CA THR A 175 -13.48 9.69 8.26
C THR A 175 -12.03 9.25 8.25
N LEU A 176 -11.76 8.09 8.83
CA LEU A 176 -10.43 7.48 8.79
C LEU A 176 -9.98 7.19 7.35
N LEU A 177 -8.69 7.39 7.07
CA LEU A 177 -8.08 7.01 5.80
C LEU A 177 -8.07 5.48 5.67
N THR A 178 -8.37 4.98 4.48
CA THR A 178 -8.19 3.58 4.11
C THR A 178 -6.84 3.32 3.44
N SER A 179 -6.26 4.36 2.84
CA SER A 179 -4.97 4.30 2.17
C SER A 179 -4.18 5.60 2.37
N PRO A 180 -2.84 5.54 2.53
CA PRO A 180 -2.01 6.74 2.55
C PRO A 180 -2.14 7.60 1.29
N SER A 181 -2.56 7.02 0.16
CA SER A 181 -2.78 7.73 -1.11
C SER A 181 -3.88 8.80 -1.02
N GLU A 182 -4.80 8.69 -0.06
CA GLU A 182 -5.83 9.70 0.20
C GLU A 182 -5.26 11.05 0.68
N LEU A 183 -4.02 11.06 1.20
CA LEU A 183 -3.29 12.31 1.48
C LEU A 183 -3.20 13.23 0.24
N ALA A 184 -3.22 12.67 -0.98
CA ALA A 184 -3.23 13.47 -2.19
C ALA A 184 -4.48 14.37 -2.36
N LEU A 185 -5.51 14.13 -1.53
CA LEU A 185 -6.72 14.95 -1.48
C LEU A 185 -6.59 16.12 -0.48
N LEU A 186 -5.58 16.12 0.39
CA LEU A 186 -5.39 17.21 1.34
C LEU A 186 -4.82 18.45 0.67
N LEU A 187 -5.32 19.62 1.06
CA LEU A 187 -4.80 20.90 0.63
C LEU A 187 -3.30 21.01 0.92
N GLY A 188 -2.51 21.41 -0.10
CA GLY A 188 -1.06 21.56 0.03
C GLY A 188 -0.26 20.29 -0.19
N VAL A 189 -0.90 19.13 -0.37
CA VAL A 189 -0.20 17.90 -0.69
C VAL A 189 0.01 17.78 -2.20
N THR A 190 1.23 18.04 -2.65
CA THR A 190 1.66 17.88 -4.04
C THR A 190 2.26 16.48 -4.27
N PRO A 191 2.48 16.04 -5.52
CA PRO A 191 3.19 14.79 -5.81
C PRO A 191 4.56 14.70 -5.13
N GLU A 192 5.27 15.82 -5.00
CA GLU A 192 6.58 15.90 -4.32
C GLU A 192 6.44 15.69 -2.81
N VAL A 193 5.42 16.28 -2.18
CA VAL A 193 5.09 16.04 -0.76
C VAL A 193 4.74 14.57 -0.55
N MET A 194 3.89 13.99 -1.42
CA MET A 194 3.56 12.56 -1.37
C MET A 194 4.79 11.68 -1.47
N ALA A 195 5.68 11.94 -2.44
CA ALA A 195 6.90 11.14 -2.63
C ALA A 195 7.82 11.17 -1.41
N LYS A 196 7.91 12.31 -0.71
CA LYS A 196 8.69 12.45 0.53
C LYS A 196 8.03 11.74 1.71
N LEU A 197 6.70 11.84 1.84
CA LEU A 197 5.96 11.39 3.03
C LEU A 197 5.58 9.91 2.98
N ALA A 198 5.19 9.38 1.83
CA ALA A 198 4.69 8.02 1.67
C ALA A 198 5.57 6.92 2.29
N PRO A 199 6.92 6.98 2.26
CA PRO A 199 7.75 5.96 2.90
C PRO A 199 7.64 5.91 4.43
N TYR A 200 7.14 6.97 5.06
CA TYR A 200 7.13 7.15 6.52
C TYR A 200 5.77 6.91 7.16
N VAL A 201 4.71 6.79 6.37
CA VAL A 201 3.34 6.76 6.88
C VAL A 201 2.58 5.50 6.48
N ALA A 202 1.57 5.16 7.26
CA ALA A 202 0.61 4.10 6.99
C ALA A 202 -0.80 4.59 7.35
N ALA A 203 -1.83 4.00 6.75
CA ALA A 203 -3.22 4.15 7.14
C ALA A 203 -3.70 2.82 7.73
N LEU A 204 -3.70 2.72 9.04
CA LEU A 204 -4.09 1.53 9.82
C LEU A 204 -5.27 1.91 10.73
N PRO A 205 -5.95 0.96 11.37
CA PRO A 205 -6.86 1.29 12.47
C PRO A 205 -6.18 2.21 13.49
N ARG A 206 -6.95 3.17 14.04
CA ARG A 206 -6.41 4.26 14.87
C ARG A 206 -5.64 3.81 16.11
N ASP A 207 -5.94 2.62 16.63
CA ASP A 207 -5.31 1.99 17.78
C ASP A 207 -3.99 1.26 17.46
N ALA A 208 -3.61 1.18 16.17
CA ALA A 208 -2.34 0.58 15.76
C ALA A 208 -1.17 1.50 16.16
N ALA A 209 -0.41 1.08 17.15
CA ALA A 209 0.75 1.79 17.68
C ALA A 209 1.98 1.64 16.78
N LEU A 210 2.90 2.60 16.86
CA LEU A 210 4.21 2.54 16.18
C LEU A 210 5.10 1.49 16.88
N ASN A 211 5.52 0.47 16.15
CA ASN A 211 6.50 -0.49 16.63
C ASN A 211 7.91 0.08 16.47
N VAL A 212 8.56 0.36 17.61
CA VAL A 212 9.87 0.98 17.63
C VAL A 212 10.98 0.05 17.12
N ASN A 213 10.75 -1.26 17.13
CA ASN A 213 11.71 -2.27 16.68
C ASN A 213 11.72 -2.47 15.16
N THR A 214 10.65 -2.08 14.47
CA THR A 214 10.51 -2.29 13.02
C THR A 214 10.64 -1.00 12.22
N ILE A 215 10.98 0.13 12.88
CA ILE A 215 11.39 1.35 12.17
C ILE A 215 12.61 1.03 11.32
N ALA A 216 12.55 1.29 10.01
CA ALA A 216 13.66 1.01 9.11
C ALA A 216 14.88 1.88 9.44
N ALA A 217 16.10 1.33 9.34
CA ALA A 217 17.33 2.00 9.74
C ALA A 217 17.63 3.28 8.94
N ASP A 218 17.10 3.37 7.72
CA ASP A 218 17.20 4.54 6.84
C ASP A 218 16.13 5.61 7.12
N LYS A 219 15.31 5.44 8.17
CA LYS A 219 14.19 6.34 8.54
C LYS A 219 14.33 6.90 9.97
N PRO A 220 15.47 7.52 10.33
CA PRO A 220 15.66 8.09 11.67
C PRO A 220 14.65 9.20 12.00
N GLN A 221 14.00 9.81 10.98
CA GLN A 221 12.98 10.84 11.14
C GLN A 221 11.80 10.37 11.99
N LEU A 222 11.45 9.08 11.96
CA LEU A 222 10.40 8.52 12.81
C LEU A 222 10.79 8.55 14.29
N VAL A 223 12.06 8.33 14.62
CA VAL A 223 12.56 8.47 15.99
C VAL A 223 12.68 9.94 16.40
N MET A 224 13.14 10.81 15.49
CA MET A 224 13.19 12.27 15.71
C MET A 224 11.80 12.84 16.00
N ALA A 225 10.77 12.31 15.40
CA ALA A 225 9.38 12.73 15.61
C ALA A 225 8.85 12.48 17.03
N LEU A 226 9.45 11.57 17.81
CA LEU A 226 8.96 11.17 19.12
C LEU A 226 9.21 12.22 20.20
N ALA A 227 10.28 13.01 20.08
CA ALA A 227 10.61 14.05 21.05
C ALA A 227 11.22 15.29 20.36
N PRO A 228 11.10 16.49 20.97
CA PRO A 228 11.75 17.68 20.47
C PRO A 228 13.29 17.53 20.52
N ASP A 229 13.97 18.21 19.62
CA ASP A 229 15.43 18.35 19.57
C ASP A 229 16.22 17.02 19.50
N VAL A 230 15.59 15.92 19.09
CA VAL A 230 16.31 14.69 18.75
C VAL A 230 16.96 14.86 17.38
N THR A 231 18.27 14.74 17.34
CA THR A 231 19.04 14.85 16.11
C THR A 231 19.02 13.56 15.30
N ALA A 232 19.32 13.64 13.98
CA ALA A 232 19.41 12.45 13.14
C ALA A 232 20.50 11.48 13.62
N THR A 233 21.59 11.99 14.20
CA THR A 233 22.67 11.16 14.78
C THR A 233 22.19 10.41 16.01
N GLU A 234 21.51 11.08 16.96
CA GLU A 234 20.95 10.42 18.14
C GLU A 234 19.89 9.37 17.74
N ALA A 235 19.02 9.70 16.80
CA ALA A 235 18.02 8.78 16.27
C ALA A 235 18.65 7.55 15.60
N GLY A 236 19.71 7.73 14.81
CA GLY A 236 20.49 6.63 14.23
C GLY A 236 21.10 5.72 15.29
N GLN A 237 21.68 6.30 16.36
CA GLN A 237 22.21 5.52 17.48
C GLN A 237 21.15 4.70 18.20
N VAL A 238 19.92 5.22 18.33
CA VAL A 238 18.80 4.46 18.92
C VAL A 238 18.44 3.27 18.02
N LEU A 239 18.38 3.47 16.69
CA LEU A 239 18.09 2.38 15.75
C LEU A 239 19.20 1.32 15.71
N GLU A 240 20.47 1.71 15.89
CA GLU A 240 21.59 0.78 16.03
C GLU A 240 21.55 0.02 17.36
N ALA A 241 21.19 0.71 18.48
CA ALA A 241 21.12 0.10 19.81
C ALA A 241 20.06 -1.00 19.93
N ARG A 242 19.08 -1.02 19.04
CA ARG A 242 18.07 -2.08 18.93
C ARG A 242 18.69 -3.48 18.74
N GLY A 243 19.85 -3.57 18.05
CA GLY A 243 20.49 -4.85 17.73
C GLY A 243 19.56 -5.76 16.90
N THR A 244 19.81 -7.07 16.99
CA THR A 244 19.02 -8.14 16.31
C THR A 244 17.82 -8.61 17.12
N GLU A 245 17.83 -8.42 18.43
CA GLU A 245 16.77 -8.87 19.35
C GLU A 245 15.63 -7.86 19.50
N GLY A 246 15.87 -6.59 19.12
CA GLY A 246 14.95 -5.49 19.39
C GLY A 246 14.96 -5.06 20.87
N PHE A 247 14.23 -4.01 21.19
CA PHE A 247 13.96 -3.63 22.59
C PHE A 247 12.86 -4.53 23.15
N ALA A 248 13.08 -5.08 24.35
CA ALA A 248 12.11 -5.96 25.01
C ALA A 248 10.85 -5.21 25.48
N SER A 249 10.92 -3.88 25.61
CA SER A 249 9.78 -3.05 26.02
C SER A 249 9.91 -1.61 25.53
N VAL A 250 8.79 -0.90 25.46
CA VAL A 250 8.76 0.54 25.18
C VAL A 250 9.56 1.31 26.23
N GLN A 251 9.57 0.87 27.50
CA GLN A 251 10.34 1.49 28.58
C GLN A 251 11.85 1.41 28.30
N GLU A 252 12.36 0.27 27.85
CA GLU A 252 13.77 0.09 27.49
C GLU A 252 14.15 1.00 26.31
N PHE A 253 13.31 1.09 25.30
CA PHE A 253 13.47 2.03 24.20
C PHE A 253 13.54 3.48 24.71
N LEU A 254 12.64 3.90 25.59
CA LEU A 254 12.60 5.25 26.13
C LEU A 254 13.75 5.57 27.11
N GLN A 255 14.50 4.56 27.57
CA GLN A 255 15.71 4.75 28.37
C GLN A 255 16.95 5.06 27.52
N GLN A 256 16.86 5.03 26.20
CA GLN A 256 17.97 5.35 25.32
C GLN A 256 18.47 6.79 25.55
N PRO A 257 19.77 7.05 25.41
CA PRO A 257 20.38 8.38 25.66
C PRO A 257 19.72 9.51 24.89
N ALA A 258 19.22 9.25 23.70
CA ALA A 258 18.51 10.21 22.87
C ALA A 258 17.25 10.80 23.54
N PHE A 259 16.67 10.10 24.50
CA PHE A 259 15.46 10.54 25.22
C PHE A 259 15.75 11.06 26.62
N ALA A 260 17.01 11.07 27.06
CA ALA A 260 17.40 11.52 28.39
C ALA A 260 17.02 12.99 28.60
N GLY A 261 16.25 13.27 29.66
CA GLY A 261 15.77 14.62 29.99
C GLY A 261 14.62 15.13 29.11
N ARG A 262 14.16 14.34 28.13
CA ARG A 262 13.02 14.65 27.27
C ARG A 262 11.78 13.90 27.78
N ASN A 263 10.63 14.58 27.83
CA ASN A 263 9.37 13.93 28.18
C ASN A 263 8.78 13.26 26.92
N VAL A 264 8.97 11.95 26.76
CA VAL A 264 8.44 11.17 25.65
C VAL A 264 7.28 10.30 26.13
N PRO A 265 6.03 10.61 25.77
CA PRO A 265 4.90 9.75 26.13
C PRO A 265 5.06 8.34 25.53
N ALA A 266 4.81 7.29 26.31
CA ALA A 266 4.78 5.93 25.81
C ALA A 266 3.52 5.61 24.97
N GLN A 267 2.49 6.45 25.06
CA GLN A 267 1.25 6.33 24.29
C GLN A 267 1.55 6.22 22.78
N GLY A 268 0.87 5.29 22.10
CA GLY A 268 1.02 5.07 20.65
C GLY A 268 2.35 4.42 20.25
N LEU A 269 3.15 3.89 21.21
CA LEU A 269 4.35 3.11 20.95
C LEU A 269 4.14 1.65 21.35
N ALA A 270 4.78 0.73 20.63
CA ALA A 270 4.76 -0.70 20.89
C ALA A 270 6.11 -1.33 20.54
N VAL A 271 6.29 -2.58 20.93
CA VAL A 271 7.41 -3.46 20.52
C VAL A 271 6.92 -4.68 19.76
N ALA A 272 5.60 -4.77 19.53
CA ALA A 272 4.96 -5.83 18.76
C ALA A 272 3.93 -5.25 17.79
N SER A 273 3.61 -5.99 16.75
CA SER A 273 2.79 -5.55 15.63
C SER A 273 1.68 -6.54 15.27
N ASN A 274 0.61 -6.01 14.70
CA ASN A 274 -0.51 -6.80 14.22
C ASN A 274 -0.83 -6.59 12.73
N TYR A 275 -0.20 -5.61 12.07
CA TYR A 275 -0.52 -5.22 10.70
C TYR A 275 0.68 -5.35 9.79
N PHE A 276 0.61 -6.29 8.85
CA PHE A 276 1.70 -6.61 7.94
C PHE A 276 1.24 -6.51 6.49
N MET A 277 2.03 -5.85 5.65
CA MET A 277 1.82 -5.80 4.21
C MET A 277 2.57 -6.93 3.54
N VAL A 278 1.84 -7.86 2.95
CA VAL A 278 2.44 -8.93 2.12
C VAL A 278 2.41 -8.49 0.67
N THR A 279 3.59 -8.27 0.10
CA THR A 279 3.76 -8.03 -1.32
C THR A 279 4.04 -9.35 -2.02
N SER A 280 3.16 -9.73 -2.94
CA SER A 280 3.26 -10.95 -3.72
C SER A 280 3.63 -10.61 -5.16
N HIS A 281 4.66 -11.25 -5.71
CA HIS A 281 5.04 -11.18 -7.11
C HIS A 281 4.83 -12.55 -7.74
N VAL A 282 3.84 -12.66 -8.62
CA VAL A 282 3.51 -13.89 -9.34
C VAL A 282 3.81 -13.67 -10.81
N GLN A 283 4.80 -14.39 -11.34
CA GLN A 283 5.03 -14.47 -12.77
C GLN A 283 4.43 -15.76 -13.30
N PHE A 284 3.51 -15.65 -14.26
CA PHE A 284 2.88 -16.80 -14.90
C PHE A 284 2.89 -16.60 -16.41
N GLY A 285 3.54 -17.53 -17.14
CA GLY A 285 3.77 -17.37 -18.56
C GLY A 285 4.55 -16.07 -18.86
N ARG A 286 3.89 -15.12 -19.52
CA ARG A 286 4.45 -13.80 -19.86
C ARG A 286 3.93 -12.67 -18.97
N SER A 287 2.98 -12.98 -18.13
CA SER A 287 2.29 -12.02 -17.26
C SER A 287 2.98 -11.95 -15.90
N VAL A 288 3.09 -10.73 -15.36
CA VAL A 288 3.58 -10.47 -14.01
C VAL A 288 2.48 -9.76 -13.23
N PHE A 289 2.13 -10.32 -12.08
CA PHE A 289 1.12 -9.80 -11.19
C PHE A 289 1.79 -9.40 -9.87
N THR A 290 1.64 -8.13 -9.49
CA THR A 290 2.05 -7.65 -8.17
C THR A 290 0.79 -7.34 -7.37
N THR A 291 0.71 -7.90 -6.17
CA THR A 291 -0.41 -7.70 -5.27
C THR A 291 0.12 -7.34 -3.88
N HIS A 292 -0.50 -6.34 -3.27
CA HIS A 292 -0.24 -5.89 -1.90
C HIS A 292 -1.44 -6.26 -1.04
N SER A 293 -1.22 -7.08 -0.02
CA SER A 293 -2.27 -7.58 0.86
C SER A 293 -1.97 -7.18 2.30
N LEU A 294 -2.82 -6.35 2.89
CA LEU A 294 -2.71 -6.00 4.31
C LEU A 294 -3.30 -7.14 5.16
N LEU A 295 -2.45 -7.79 5.93
CA LEU A 295 -2.81 -8.83 6.86
C LEU A 295 -2.92 -8.26 8.28
N HIS A 296 -3.97 -8.64 8.98
CA HIS A 296 -4.12 -8.42 10.42
C HIS A 296 -3.86 -9.73 11.16
N ARG A 297 -2.84 -9.74 12.01
CA ARG A 297 -2.50 -10.84 12.90
C ARG A 297 -3.30 -10.70 14.22
N SER A 298 -3.93 -11.77 14.65
CA SER A 298 -4.65 -11.87 15.93
C SER A 298 -4.33 -13.20 16.61
N ALA A 299 -4.83 -13.40 17.84
CA ALA A 299 -4.67 -14.65 18.55
C ALA A 299 -5.22 -15.88 17.78
N ASP A 300 -6.25 -15.68 16.96
CA ASP A 300 -6.89 -16.73 16.15
C ASP A 300 -6.16 -17.01 14.83
N GLY A 301 -5.19 -16.20 14.46
CA GLY A 301 -4.43 -16.30 13.21
C GLY A 301 -4.34 -14.99 12.47
N ALA A 302 -3.97 -15.05 11.18
CA ALA A 302 -3.89 -13.87 10.31
C ALA A 302 -5.02 -13.87 9.29
N ARG A 303 -5.60 -12.68 9.03
CA ARG A 303 -6.62 -12.48 7.99
C ARG A 303 -6.26 -11.30 7.09
N THR A 304 -6.55 -11.42 5.83
CA THR A 304 -6.41 -10.31 4.87
C THR A 304 -7.54 -9.29 5.09
N LEU A 305 -7.18 -8.04 5.35
CA LEU A 305 -8.12 -6.92 5.48
C LEU A 305 -8.35 -6.23 4.14
N MET A 306 -7.30 -6.04 3.37
CA MET A 306 -7.32 -5.32 2.10
C MET A 306 -6.39 -6.02 1.11
N ARG A 307 -6.75 -5.96 -0.17
CA ARG A 307 -5.89 -6.39 -1.27
C ARG A 307 -5.93 -5.34 -2.37
N SER A 308 -4.75 -4.91 -2.82
CA SER A 308 -4.56 -4.00 -3.94
C SER A 308 -3.68 -4.64 -5.00
N GLN A 309 -3.94 -4.35 -6.25
CA GLN A 309 -3.15 -4.84 -7.39
C GLN A 309 -2.43 -3.68 -8.06
N GLY A 310 -1.16 -3.88 -8.40
CA GLY A 310 -0.32 -2.87 -9.06
C GLY A 310 0.46 -2.02 -8.04
N THR A 311 0.36 -0.70 -8.13
CA THR A 311 0.99 0.25 -7.19
C THR A 311 0.06 0.55 -6.02
N LEU A 312 0.63 0.72 -4.82
CA LEU A 312 -0.07 1.21 -3.62
C LEU A 312 -0.27 2.72 -3.70
#